data_d08c4e5d28a099f9c06f0ecbf8bbdf0d
#
_entry.id   d08c4e5d28a099f9c06f0ecbf8bbdf0d
#
_cell.length_a   1.000
_cell.length_b   1.000
_cell.length_c   1.000
_cell.angle_alpha   90.00
_cell.angle_beta   90.00
_cell.angle_gamma   90.00
#
_symmetry.space_group_name_H-M   'P 1'
#
loop_
_entity.id
_entity.type
_entity.pdbx_description
1 polymer ?
#
loop_
_entity_poly.entity_id
_entity_poly.type
_entity_poly.pdbx_seq_one_letter_code
_entity_poly.pdbx_strand_id
1 'polypeptide(L)'
;MATTKGSGGKGRRRLAGRGPTPKAEDRVWHKARRAKQERLARDVARPRRRAGASGPGVGAGSGRGAGPDWVVGRNPVLEALRAGLPVRRAFVAEGSERDDRLREIFAFAAGHSLTLLQVPRTELDRLTGGAAHQGVAVQLPEFGYADLAEVMAAALGRDDDHGLLVACDGITDPHNLGAIIRSAAAFGADAVVIPERRSAAMTAASWKSSAGAAARIPVVRVKNLNRALEQMADAGFAVAGLAGEGDTDVAGVPGADGPLALVVGSEGQGLSRLAREHCDVLVAVPVTDLVESLNASVAAAIALYEVSRSRG
;
A
#
# COMPACT_ATOMS: atom_id res chain seq x y z
N MET A 1 -9.42 -49.23 -51.02
CA MET A 1 -8.50 -48.25 -51.62
C MET A 1 -8.34 -47.07 -50.67
N ALA A 2 -7.10 -46.69 -50.44
CA ALA A 2 -6.63 -45.54 -49.70
C ALA A 2 -6.92 -45.47 -48.16
N THR A 3 -5.97 -45.99 -47.44
CA THR A 3 -5.76 -45.86 -45.98
C THR A 3 -5.14 -44.48 -45.68
N THR A 4 -5.79 -43.69 -44.84
CA THR A 4 -5.22 -42.44 -44.33
C THR A 4 -4.49 -42.75 -43.01
N LYS A 5 -3.15 -42.59 -43.02
CA LYS A 5 -2.27 -42.73 -41.85
C LYS A 5 -2.53 -41.59 -40.85
N GLY A 6 -2.95 -41.93 -39.62
CA GLY A 6 -2.96 -41.01 -38.48
C GLY A 6 -1.52 -40.73 -38.03
N SER A 7 -1.19 -39.42 -37.84
CA SER A 7 0.11 -39.00 -37.33
C SER A 7 0.18 -39.26 -35.82
N GLY A 8 1.11 -40.14 -35.41
CA GLY A 8 1.39 -40.48 -34.03
C GLY A 8 1.88 -39.25 -33.24
N GLY A 9 1.20 -38.96 -32.13
CA GLY A 9 1.63 -37.96 -31.20
C GLY A 9 2.94 -38.35 -30.51
N LYS A 10 4.01 -37.60 -30.75
CA LYS A 10 5.28 -37.70 -30.04
C LYS A 10 5.08 -37.31 -28.56
N GLY A 11 5.44 -38.25 -27.69
CA GLY A 11 5.32 -38.12 -26.25
C GLY A 11 5.88 -36.81 -25.68
N ARG A 12 5.12 -36.22 -24.77
CA ARG A 12 5.58 -35.13 -23.91
C ARG A 12 6.74 -35.62 -23.03
N ARG A 13 7.97 -35.22 -23.37
CA ARG A 13 9.10 -35.34 -22.45
C ARG A 13 8.81 -34.43 -21.25
N ARG A 14 8.72 -35.00 -20.06
CA ARG A 14 8.74 -34.27 -18.77
C ARG A 14 10.00 -33.43 -18.76
N LEU A 15 9.84 -32.12 -18.77
CA LEU A 15 10.90 -31.16 -18.46
C LEU A 15 11.15 -31.25 -16.96
N ALA A 16 12.18 -31.95 -16.55
CA ALA A 16 12.72 -31.88 -15.20
C ALA A 16 13.46 -30.55 -15.10
N GLY A 17 12.81 -29.52 -14.53
CA GLY A 17 13.43 -28.23 -14.29
C GLY A 17 14.38 -28.34 -13.09
N ARG A 18 15.67 -28.09 -13.32
CA ARG A 18 16.64 -27.74 -12.27
C ARG A 18 17.05 -26.30 -12.51
N GLY A 19 16.63 -25.40 -11.61
CA GLY A 19 16.98 -23.99 -11.61
C GLY A 19 15.75 -23.06 -11.70
N PRO A 20 15.89 -21.79 -11.30
CA PRO A 20 14.81 -20.81 -11.39
C PRO A 20 14.32 -20.69 -12.84
N THR A 21 13.02 -20.71 -13.02
CA THR A 21 12.39 -20.60 -14.36
C THR A 21 12.81 -19.28 -14.99
N PRO A 22 13.43 -19.27 -16.20
CA PRO A 22 13.83 -18.03 -16.86
C PRO A 22 12.64 -17.07 -16.99
N LYS A 23 12.85 -15.77 -16.77
CA LYS A 23 11.81 -14.73 -16.92
C LYS A 23 11.13 -14.88 -18.29
N ALA A 24 9.84 -14.54 -18.37
CA ALA A 24 9.06 -14.70 -19.62
C ALA A 24 9.72 -13.97 -20.82
N GLU A 25 10.42 -12.87 -20.58
CA GLU A 25 11.15 -12.08 -21.57
C GLU A 25 12.49 -12.69 -22.03
N ASP A 26 13.08 -13.61 -21.25
CA ASP A 26 14.32 -14.32 -21.60
C ASP A 26 14.06 -15.59 -22.41
N ARG A 27 12.80 -16.02 -22.49
CA ARG A 27 12.40 -17.16 -23.29
C ARG A 27 12.30 -16.75 -24.76
N VAL A 28 13.21 -17.27 -25.60
CA VAL A 28 13.37 -16.91 -27.02
C VAL A 28 12.07 -16.94 -27.84
N TRP A 29 11.10 -17.72 -27.42
CA TRP A 29 9.79 -17.95 -28.06
C TRP A 29 8.61 -17.27 -27.36
N HIS A 30 8.85 -16.50 -26.25
CA HIS A 30 7.77 -15.87 -25.51
C HIS A 30 7.42 -14.48 -26.08
N LYS A 31 6.11 -14.20 -26.15
CA LYS A 31 5.55 -12.96 -26.72
C LYS A 31 6.10 -11.68 -26.03
N ALA A 32 6.46 -11.77 -24.75
CA ALA A 32 7.02 -10.68 -23.97
C ALA A 32 8.40 -10.22 -24.45
N ARG A 33 9.25 -11.11 -24.99
CA ARG A 33 10.55 -10.74 -25.53
C ARG A 33 10.44 -9.86 -26.78
N ARG A 34 9.49 -10.17 -27.69
CA ARG A 34 9.20 -9.33 -28.84
C ARG A 34 8.70 -7.95 -28.44
N ALA A 35 7.77 -7.88 -27.48
CA ALA A 35 7.23 -6.63 -26.98
C ALA A 35 8.31 -5.76 -26.30
N LYS A 36 9.24 -6.36 -25.55
CA LYS A 36 10.38 -5.65 -24.93
C LYS A 36 11.35 -5.08 -25.98
N GLN A 37 11.68 -5.84 -27.01
CA GLN A 37 12.55 -5.38 -28.10
C GLN A 37 11.91 -4.23 -28.90
N GLU A 38 10.62 -4.29 -29.19
CA GLU A 38 9.88 -3.21 -29.85
C GLU A 38 9.78 -1.94 -29.00
N ARG A 39 9.64 -2.10 -27.66
CA ARG A 39 9.59 -0.99 -26.70
C ARG A 39 10.93 -0.28 -26.58
N LEU A 40 12.03 -1.04 -26.47
CA LEU A 40 13.39 -0.51 -26.47
C LEU A 40 13.72 0.23 -27.78
N ALA A 41 13.29 -0.29 -28.92
CA ALA A 41 13.49 0.37 -30.24
C ALA A 41 12.68 1.68 -30.33
N ARG A 42 11.49 1.78 -29.75
CA ARG A 42 10.69 3.01 -29.71
C ARG A 42 11.27 4.06 -28.77
N ASP A 43 11.84 3.66 -27.64
CA ASP A 43 12.42 4.59 -26.65
C ASP A 43 13.73 5.21 -27.17
N VAL A 44 14.51 4.49 -27.97
CA VAL A 44 15.72 5.00 -28.64
C VAL A 44 15.37 6.00 -29.74
N ALA A 45 14.18 5.87 -30.36
CA ALA A 45 13.75 6.72 -31.49
C ALA A 45 13.03 8.03 -31.08
N ARG A 46 12.82 8.30 -29.77
CA ARG A 46 12.10 9.49 -29.30
C ARG A 46 13.06 10.66 -29.03
N PRO A 47 12.96 11.81 -29.75
CA PRO A 47 13.76 12.99 -29.42
C PRO A 47 13.31 13.58 -28.06
N ARG A 48 14.28 13.87 -27.19
CA ARG A 48 14.06 14.53 -25.90
C ARG A 48 13.50 15.94 -26.13
N ARG A 49 12.20 16.14 -25.89
CA ARG A 49 11.60 17.47 -25.76
C ARG A 49 11.99 18.07 -24.43
N ARG A 50 12.64 19.24 -24.47
CA ARG A 50 12.94 20.08 -23.31
C ARG A 50 11.63 20.49 -22.60
N ALA A 51 11.58 20.30 -21.31
CA ALA A 51 10.52 20.77 -20.43
C ALA A 51 10.55 22.31 -20.36
N GLY A 52 9.47 22.92 -20.83
CA GLY A 52 9.17 24.32 -20.59
C GLY A 52 8.59 24.49 -19.19
N ALA A 53 9.09 25.47 -18.45
CA ALA A 53 8.59 25.89 -17.16
C ALA A 53 7.19 26.50 -17.31
N SER A 54 6.22 26.00 -16.55
CA SER A 54 4.94 26.66 -16.31
C SER A 54 4.72 26.76 -14.79
N GLY A 55 4.49 28.00 -14.35
CA GLY A 55 4.36 28.40 -12.98
C GLY A 55 3.10 27.87 -12.26
N PRO A 56 2.94 28.16 -10.96
CA PRO A 56 1.92 27.55 -10.11
C PRO A 56 0.54 28.16 -10.40
N GLY A 57 -0.32 27.36 -11.02
CA GLY A 57 -1.75 27.66 -11.14
C GLY A 57 -2.43 27.40 -9.80
N VAL A 58 -2.95 28.47 -9.19
CA VAL A 58 -3.81 28.43 -8.01
C VAL A 58 -5.16 27.86 -8.44
N GLY A 59 -5.38 26.57 -8.19
CA GLY A 59 -6.66 25.90 -8.31
C GLY A 59 -7.46 26.06 -7.02
N ALA A 60 -8.45 26.95 -7.01
CA ALA A 60 -9.48 27.02 -5.99
C ALA A 60 -10.39 25.78 -6.11
N GLY A 61 -10.51 24.98 -5.04
CA GLY A 61 -11.40 23.81 -4.98
C GLY A 61 -11.76 23.43 -3.56
N SER A 62 -12.92 23.84 -3.14
CA SER A 62 -13.90 23.22 -2.22
C SER A 62 -13.40 22.34 -1.07
N GLY A 63 -13.83 22.73 0.12
CA GLY A 63 -13.75 21.91 1.33
C GLY A 63 -12.63 22.34 2.28
N ARG A 64 -12.91 23.43 3.03
CA ARG A 64 -12.06 23.85 4.14
C ARG A 64 -12.17 22.81 5.26
N GLY A 65 -11.34 21.79 5.23
CA GLY A 65 -11.11 20.85 6.32
C GLY A 65 -9.68 20.98 6.84
N ALA A 66 -9.43 20.49 8.05
CA ALA A 66 -8.06 20.36 8.56
C ALA A 66 -7.21 19.54 7.59
N GLY A 67 -5.94 19.92 7.42
CA GLY A 67 -5.00 19.12 6.62
C GLY A 67 -4.88 17.68 7.11
N PRO A 68 -4.27 16.79 6.32
CA PRO A 68 -4.20 15.35 6.63
C PRO A 68 -3.41 15.03 7.91
N ASP A 69 -2.60 15.94 8.38
CA ASP A 69 -1.77 15.87 9.59
C ASP A 69 -2.47 16.43 10.84
N TRP A 70 -3.72 16.89 10.74
CA TRP A 70 -4.45 17.44 11.86
C TRP A 70 -5.53 16.48 12.38
N VAL A 71 -5.59 16.34 13.71
CA VAL A 71 -6.72 15.75 14.42
C VAL A 71 -7.42 16.85 15.18
N VAL A 72 -8.71 17.07 14.91
CA VAL A 72 -9.49 18.17 15.45
C VAL A 72 -10.72 17.68 16.20
N GLY A 73 -11.07 18.39 17.28
CA GLY A 73 -12.22 18.08 18.12
C GLY A 73 -11.87 17.23 19.35
N ARG A 74 -12.68 17.36 20.41
CA ARG A 74 -12.37 16.77 21.74
C ARG A 74 -12.29 15.27 21.72
N ASN A 75 -13.26 14.58 21.12
CA ASN A 75 -13.26 13.11 21.04
C ASN A 75 -12.12 12.58 20.15
N PRO A 76 -11.96 13.06 18.88
CA PRO A 76 -10.89 12.56 18.03
C PRO A 76 -9.49 12.79 18.62
N VAL A 77 -9.25 13.96 19.26
CA VAL A 77 -7.96 14.24 19.90
C VAL A 77 -7.71 13.30 21.07
N LEU A 78 -8.69 13.11 21.97
CA LEU A 78 -8.55 12.19 23.09
C LEU A 78 -8.28 10.75 22.63
N GLU A 79 -8.99 10.30 21.60
CA GLU A 79 -8.79 8.97 21.01
C GLU A 79 -7.41 8.85 20.37
N ALA A 80 -6.94 9.87 19.65
CA ALA A 80 -5.61 9.89 19.05
C ALA A 80 -4.50 9.80 20.09
N LEU A 81 -4.63 10.55 21.18
CA LEU A 81 -3.71 10.52 22.31
C LEU A 81 -3.68 9.14 23.00
N ARG A 82 -4.86 8.57 23.30
CA ARG A 82 -5.00 7.23 23.89
C ARG A 82 -4.45 6.12 22.99
N ALA A 83 -4.57 6.28 21.68
CA ALA A 83 -4.02 5.37 20.68
C ALA A 83 -2.50 5.52 20.48
N GLY A 84 -1.85 6.45 21.19
CA GLY A 84 -0.42 6.67 21.10
C GLY A 84 0.04 7.23 19.74
N LEU A 85 -0.82 8.00 19.06
CA LEU A 85 -0.41 8.66 17.83
C LEU A 85 0.73 9.65 18.12
N PRO A 86 1.74 9.75 17.22
CA PRO A 86 2.80 10.72 17.40
C PRO A 86 2.22 12.15 17.27
N VAL A 87 2.36 12.95 18.30
CA VAL A 87 1.89 14.34 18.31
C VAL A 87 3.09 15.28 18.27
N ARG A 88 3.15 16.11 17.22
CA ARG A 88 4.16 17.15 17.09
C ARG A 88 3.83 18.40 17.91
N ARG A 89 2.56 18.83 17.86
CA ARG A 89 2.05 20.02 18.58
C ARG A 89 0.61 19.77 18.99
N ALA A 90 0.26 20.27 20.17
CA ALA A 90 -1.12 20.23 20.67
C ALA A 90 -1.56 21.66 21.00
N PHE A 91 -2.80 22.00 20.65
CA PHE A 91 -3.35 23.33 20.76
C PHE A 91 -4.67 23.30 21.50
N VAL A 92 -4.90 24.31 22.35
CA VAL A 92 -6.17 24.54 23.02
C VAL A 92 -6.56 26.00 22.85
N ALA A 93 -7.82 26.26 22.49
CA ALA A 93 -8.32 27.62 22.36
C ALA A 93 -8.52 28.29 23.74
N GLU A 94 -8.13 29.55 23.85
CA GLU A 94 -8.38 30.37 25.02
C GLU A 94 -9.89 30.40 25.36
N GLY A 95 -10.23 30.38 26.63
CA GLY A 95 -11.61 30.40 27.08
C GLY A 95 -12.42 29.14 26.76
N SER A 96 -11.78 28.05 26.31
CA SER A 96 -12.48 26.79 26.09
C SER A 96 -13.08 26.25 27.38
N GLU A 97 -14.38 25.95 27.34
CA GLU A 97 -15.08 25.34 28.46
C GLU A 97 -14.46 23.98 28.80
N ARG A 98 -14.10 23.79 30.07
CA ARG A 98 -13.46 22.58 30.58
C ARG A 98 -14.49 21.50 30.88
N ASP A 99 -14.96 20.80 29.88
CA ASP A 99 -15.72 19.56 30.07
C ASP A 99 -14.80 18.37 30.47
N ASP A 100 -15.42 17.23 30.71
CA ASP A 100 -14.70 16.03 31.14
C ASP A 100 -13.65 15.57 30.13
N ARG A 101 -13.95 15.67 28.83
CA ARG A 101 -13.01 15.28 27.76
C ARG A 101 -11.79 16.18 27.69
N LEU A 102 -12.00 17.49 27.81
CA LEU A 102 -10.88 18.43 27.81
C LEU A 102 -10.03 18.25 29.07
N ARG A 103 -10.66 17.95 30.22
CA ARG A 103 -9.93 17.59 31.48
C ARG A 103 -9.07 16.34 31.25
N GLU A 104 -9.59 15.30 30.61
CA GLU A 104 -8.81 14.10 30.30
C GLU A 104 -7.65 14.37 29.34
N ILE A 105 -7.85 15.23 28.33
CA ILE A 105 -6.76 15.65 27.40
C ILE A 105 -5.65 16.37 28.19
N PHE A 106 -6.01 17.27 29.11
CA PHE A 106 -5.03 17.94 29.97
C PHE A 106 -4.29 16.95 30.88
N ALA A 107 -5.00 16.00 31.49
CA ALA A 107 -4.41 14.97 32.34
C ALA A 107 -3.45 14.06 31.54
N PHE A 108 -3.85 13.66 30.33
CA PHE A 108 -2.99 12.88 29.43
C PHE A 108 -1.73 13.66 29.06
N ALA A 109 -1.87 14.92 28.66
CA ALA A 109 -0.76 15.79 28.29
C ALA A 109 0.24 15.96 29.44
N ALA A 110 -0.24 16.17 30.65
CA ALA A 110 0.60 16.27 31.85
C ALA A 110 1.37 14.97 32.13
N GLY A 111 0.70 13.82 32.00
CA GLY A 111 1.32 12.51 32.24
C GLY A 111 2.33 12.06 31.18
N HIS A 112 2.29 12.66 29.97
CA HIS A 112 3.14 12.28 28.83
C HIS A 112 4.07 13.41 28.36
N SER A 113 4.26 14.47 29.18
CA SER A 113 5.11 15.62 28.86
C SER A 113 4.73 16.31 27.53
N LEU A 114 3.45 16.22 27.12
CA LEU A 114 2.94 16.88 25.92
C LEU A 114 2.55 18.32 26.25
N THR A 115 3.22 19.29 25.63
CA THR A 115 2.90 20.70 25.82
C THR A 115 1.64 21.08 25.04
N LEU A 116 0.61 21.59 25.75
CA LEU A 116 -0.59 22.18 25.18
C LEU A 116 -0.38 23.68 24.99
N LEU A 117 -0.32 24.14 23.75
CA LEU A 117 -0.18 25.53 23.41
C LEU A 117 -1.54 26.22 23.44
N GLN A 118 -1.68 27.21 24.29
CA GLN A 118 -2.90 28.03 24.36
C GLN A 118 -2.86 29.10 23.27
N VAL A 119 -3.91 29.17 22.45
CA VAL A 119 -4.01 30.11 21.32
C VAL A 119 -5.40 30.75 21.25
N PRO A 120 -5.55 31.95 20.68
CA PRO A 120 -6.86 32.50 20.38
C PRO A 120 -7.67 31.56 19.48
N ARG A 121 -9.01 31.53 19.67
CA ARG A 121 -9.88 30.66 18.86
C ARG A 121 -9.74 30.91 17.36
N THR A 122 -9.60 32.17 16.95
CA THR A 122 -9.38 32.58 15.55
C THR A 122 -8.08 32.03 14.95
N GLU A 123 -7.03 31.90 15.77
CA GLU A 123 -5.79 31.28 15.33
C GLU A 123 -5.96 29.76 15.15
N LEU A 124 -6.69 29.12 16.06
CA LEU A 124 -6.99 27.68 15.91
C LEU A 124 -7.86 27.40 14.68
N ASP A 125 -8.86 28.26 14.39
CA ASP A 125 -9.64 28.22 13.14
C ASP A 125 -8.73 28.33 11.91
N ARG A 126 -7.76 29.24 11.94
CA ARG A 126 -6.79 29.43 10.85
C ARG A 126 -5.90 28.20 10.66
N LEU A 127 -5.34 27.66 11.74
CA LEU A 127 -4.45 26.50 11.72
C LEU A 127 -5.15 25.22 11.22
N THR A 128 -6.42 25.05 11.59
CA THR A 128 -7.22 23.87 11.23
C THR A 128 -8.03 24.07 9.94
N GLY A 129 -7.85 25.18 9.23
CA GLY A 129 -8.60 25.49 8.00
C GLY A 129 -10.10 25.65 8.22
N GLY A 130 -10.55 26.05 9.42
CA GLY A 130 -11.95 26.22 9.79
C GLY A 130 -12.69 24.93 10.10
N ALA A 131 -11.97 23.84 10.40
CA ALA A 131 -12.57 22.59 10.83
C ALA A 131 -13.23 22.73 12.23
N ALA A 132 -14.22 21.89 12.54
CA ALA A 132 -14.97 21.91 13.80
C ALA A 132 -14.11 21.40 14.99
N HIS A 133 -13.11 22.20 15.39
CA HIS A 133 -12.11 21.80 16.37
C HIS A 133 -12.60 21.78 17.83
N GLN A 134 -13.78 22.33 18.15
CA GLN A 134 -14.34 22.31 19.53
C GLN A 134 -13.38 22.84 20.61
N GLY A 135 -12.46 23.73 20.26
CA GLY A 135 -11.47 24.32 21.15
C GLY A 135 -10.19 23.48 21.33
N VAL A 136 -10.01 22.37 20.63
CA VAL A 136 -8.78 21.57 20.72
C VAL A 136 -8.39 20.97 19.36
N ALA A 137 -7.08 20.93 19.08
CA ALA A 137 -6.53 20.26 17.92
C ALA A 137 -5.11 19.77 18.22
N VAL A 138 -4.70 18.68 17.59
CA VAL A 138 -3.30 18.22 17.58
C VAL A 138 -2.80 18.10 16.16
N GLN A 139 -1.54 18.42 15.97
CA GLN A 139 -0.82 18.25 14.72
C GLN A 139 0.09 17.06 14.84
N LEU A 140 -0.04 16.12 13.92
CA LEU A 140 0.87 14.99 13.77
C LEU A 140 2.13 15.44 13.01
N PRO A 141 3.28 14.79 13.19
CA PRO A 141 4.43 15.00 12.32
C PRO A 141 4.10 14.59 10.89
N GLU A 142 4.77 15.19 9.93
CA GLU A 142 4.74 14.69 8.55
C GLU A 142 5.24 13.24 8.54
N PHE A 143 4.52 12.36 7.82
CA PHE A 143 4.91 10.96 7.74
C PHE A 143 6.15 10.80 6.85
N GLY A 144 7.19 10.18 7.39
CA GLY A 144 8.40 9.85 6.65
C GLY A 144 8.19 8.59 5.82
N TYR A 145 8.01 8.74 4.50
CA TYR A 145 7.95 7.60 3.59
C TYR A 145 9.34 7.06 3.29
N ALA A 146 9.48 5.73 3.25
CA ALA A 146 10.71 5.05 2.91
C ALA A 146 10.97 5.06 1.39
N ASP A 147 12.22 4.84 0.99
CA ASP A 147 12.61 4.65 -0.41
C ASP A 147 12.37 3.21 -0.86
N LEU A 148 11.86 3.02 -2.09
CA LEU A 148 11.54 1.69 -2.61
C LEU A 148 12.79 0.82 -2.81
N ALA A 149 13.88 1.41 -3.32
CA ALA A 149 15.09 0.65 -3.59
C ALA A 149 15.76 0.18 -2.31
N GLU A 150 15.76 1.02 -1.27
CA GLU A 150 16.30 0.66 0.06
C GLU A 150 15.49 -0.48 0.69
N VAL A 151 14.16 -0.41 0.61
CA VAL A 151 13.28 -1.45 1.16
C VAL A 151 13.42 -2.76 0.41
N MET A 152 13.47 -2.73 -0.94
CA MET A 152 13.70 -3.94 -1.74
C MET A 152 15.06 -4.57 -1.43
N ALA A 153 16.12 -3.77 -1.30
CA ALA A 153 17.44 -4.27 -0.96
C ALA A 153 17.45 -4.92 0.43
N ALA A 154 16.78 -4.32 1.42
CA ALA A 154 16.67 -4.88 2.77
C ALA A 154 15.89 -6.20 2.77
N ALA A 155 14.77 -6.27 2.03
CA ALA A 155 13.95 -7.47 1.92
C ALA A 155 14.67 -8.63 1.22
N LEU A 156 15.47 -8.33 0.18
CA LEU A 156 16.28 -9.33 -0.53
C LEU A 156 17.55 -9.74 0.22
N GLY A 157 18.01 -8.90 1.15
CA GLY A 157 19.18 -9.17 1.99
C GLY A 157 18.89 -9.99 3.24
N ARG A 158 17.69 -10.53 3.41
CA ARG A 158 17.30 -11.40 4.52
C ARG A 158 17.96 -12.77 4.35
N ASP A 159 18.42 -13.35 5.45
CA ASP A 159 19.05 -14.67 5.46
C ASP A 159 18.10 -15.82 5.10
N ASP A 160 16.77 -15.59 5.24
CA ASP A 160 15.73 -16.58 4.98
C ASP A 160 15.16 -16.53 3.55
N ASP A 161 15.63 -15.62 2.71
CA ASP A 161 15.11 -15.33 1.36
C ASP A 161 13.59 -15.06 1.28
N HIS A 162 12.94 -14.76 2.41
CA HIS A 162 11.49 -14.57 2.54
C HIS A 162 11.05 -13.10 2.47
N GLY A 163 11.70 -12.26 1.68
CA GLY A 163 11.28 -10.87 1.48
C GLY A 163 9.80 -10.77 1.10
N LEU A 164 9.03 -9.88 1.76
CA LEU A 164 7.60 -9.72 1.52
C LEU A 164 7.21 -8.25 1.45
N LEU A 165 6.72 -7.83 0.29
CA LEU A 165 6.21 -6.49 0.05
C LEU A 165 4.71 -6.53 -0.21
N VAL A 166 3.96 -5.55 0.32
CA VAL A 166 2.52 -5.40 0.05
C VAL A 166 2.29 -4.16 -0.78
N ALA A 167 1.79 -4.30 -1.99
CA ALA A 167 1.51 -3.20 -2.91
C ALA A 167 0.01 -2.91 -2.97
N CYS A 168 -0.41 -1.68 -2.67
CA CYS A 168 -1.81 -1.28 -2.65
C CYS A 168 -2.20 -0.60 -3.98
N ASP A 169 -3.10 -1.20 -4.75
CA ASP A 169 -3.62 -0.64 -6.00
C ASP A 169 -5.01 -0.04 -5.79
N GLY A 170 -5.09 1.29 -5.72
CA GLY A 170 -6.36 1.99 -5.61
C GLY A 170 -7.06 1.88 -4.25
N ILE A 171 -6.35 1.59 -3.18
CA ILE A 171 -6.89 1.64 -1.81
C ILE A 171 -7.07 3.10 -1.41
N THR A 172 -8.29 3.63 -1.46
CA THR A 172 -8.60 5.05 -1.21
C THR A 172 -9.10 5.33 0.20
N ASP A 173 -9.57 4.31 0.92
CA ASP A 173 -10.00 4.45 2.30
C ASP A 173 -8.79 4.38 3.26
N PRO A 174 -8.54 5.43 4.07
CA PRO A 174 -7.48 5.42 5.07
C PRO A 174 -7.62 4.32 6.13
N HIS A 175 -8.85 3.88 6.43
CA HIS A 175 -9.08 2.80 7.39
C HIS A 175 -8.60 1.46 6.83
N ASN A 176 -8.88 1.17 5.56
CA ASN A 176 -8.38 -0.02 4.89
C ASN A 176 -6.86 0.00 4.78
N LEU A 177 -6.26 1.15 4.41
CA LEU A 177 -4.81 1.28 4.38
C LEU A 177 -4.18 0.97 5.74
N GLY A 178 -4.72 1.56 6.82
CA GLY A 178 -4.22 1.31 8.18
C GLY A 178 -4.37 -0.16 8.60
N ALA A 179 -5.48 -0.81 8.26
CA ALA A 179 -5.71 -2.22 8.53
C ALA A 179 -4.76 -3.13 7.74
N ILE A 180 -4.48 -2.81 6.46
CA ILE A 180 -3.49 -3.52 5.63
C ILE A 180 -2.09 -3.39 6.25
N ILE A 181 -1.68 -2.18 6.65
CA ILE A 181 -0.39 -1.94 7.31
C ILE A 181 -0.27 -2.76 8.60
N ARG A 182 -1.35 -2.82 9.39
CA ARG A 182 -1.39 -3.63 10.62
C ARG A 182 -1.22 -5.12 10.33
N SER A 183 -1.92 -5.65 9.34
CA SER A 183 -1.82 -7.05 8.93
C SER A 183 -0.45 -7.37 8.33
N ALA A 184 0.09 -6.48 7.49
CA ALA A 184 1.42 -6.59 6.92
C ALA A 184 2.49 -6.71 8.01
N ALA A 185 2.45 -5.83 9.02
CA ALA A 185 3.36 -5.90 10.16
C ALA A 185 3.18 -7.17 11.01
N ALA A 186 1.94 -7.63 11.19
CA ALA A 186 1.63 -8.81 11.99
C ALA A 186 2.12 -10.11 11.35
N PHE A 187 2.13 -10.18 10.01
CA PHE A 187 2.52 -11.36 9.24
C PHE A 187 3.90 -11.24 8.58
N GLY A 188 4.74 -10.33 9.07
CA GLY A 188 6.16 -10.30 8.73
C GLY A 188 6.49 -9.68 7.36
N ALA A 189 5.62 -8.83 6.81
CA ALA A 189 5.97 -8.07 5.63
C ALA A 189 7.05 -7.01 5.94
N ASP A 190 7.93 -6.76 4.96
CA ASP A 190 9.03 -5.81 5.08
C ASP A 190 8.58 -4.38 4.81
N ALA A 191 7.57 -4.17 3.96
CA ALA A 191 6.99 -2.86 3.72
C ALA A 191 5.61 -2.91 3.07
N VAL A 192 4.90 -1.75 3.13
CA VAL A 192 3.69 -1.47 2.36
C VAL A 192 3.97 -0.37 1.35
N VAL A 193 3.63 -0.62 0.07
CA VAL A 193 3.86 0.30 -1.04
C VAL A 193 2.54 0.88 -1.52
N ILE A 194 2.43 2.22 -1.53
CA ILE A 194 1.23 2.95 -1.94
C ILE A 194 1.54 3.91 -3.09
N PRO A 195 0.64 4.12 -4.05
CA PRO A 195 0.80 5.16 -5.05
C PRO A 195 0.52 6.56 -4.46
N GLU A 196 1.19 7.57 -5.00
CA GLU A 196 1.00 8.98 -4.60
C GLU A 196 -0.39 9.50 -4.96
N ARG A 197 -1.01 8.95 -6.01
CA ARG A 197 -2.31 9.38 -6.53
C ARG A 197 -3.31 8.25 -6.53
N ARG A 198 -4.60 8.60 -6.31
CA ARG A 198 -5.72 7.65 -6.27
C ARG A 198 -5.55 6.58 -5.20
N SER A 199 -4.95 6.96 -4.10
CA SER A 199 -4.72 6.11 -2.93
C SER A 199 -4.86 6.93 -1.66
N ALA A 200 -5.20 6.26 -0.57
CA ALA A 200 -5.08 6.84 0.76
C ALA A 200 -3.60 7.13 1.06
N ALA A 201 -3.38 8.21 1.80
CA ALA A 201 -2.08 8.56 2.35
C ALA A 201 -2.03 8.22 3.85
N MET A 202 -0.85 8.34 4.45
CA MET A 202 -0.69 8.23 5.89
C MET A 202 -1.25 9.46 6.59
N THR A 203 -2.54 9.38 6.92
CA THR A 203 -3.31 10.36 7.66
C THR A 203 -3.52 9.91 9.12
N ALA A 204 -4.09 10.77 9.95
CA ALA A 204 -4.50 10.41 11.31
C ALA A 204 -5.41 9.17 11.36
N ALA A 205 -6.30 9.00 10.37
CA ALA A 205 -7.17 7.83 10.25
C ALA A 205 -6.38 6.55 9.96
N SER A 206 -5.42 6.59 9.01
CA SER A 206 -4.54 5.46 8.70
C SER A 206 -3.65 5.09 9.90
N TRP A 207 -3.10 6.10 10.59
CA TRP A 207 -2.35 5.90 11.81
C TRP A 207 -3.17 5.17 12.88
N LYS A 208 -4.40 5.67 13.16
CA LYS A 208 -5.29 5.06 14.15
C LYS A 208 -5.62 3.61 13.79
N SER A 209 -6.00 3.34 12.53
CA SER A 209 -6.37 2.00 12.07
C SER A 209 -5.20 1.03 12.08
N SER A 210 -3.97 1.52 11.89
CA SER A 210 -2.77 0.68 11.96
C SER A 210 -2.41 0.24 13.38
N ALA A 211 -3.05 0.79 14.43
CA ALA A 211 -2.79 0.47 15.83
C ALA A 211 -1.28 0.50 16.20
N GLY A 212 -0.55 1.50 15.70
CA GLY A 212 0.89 1.68 15.93
C GLY A 212 1.80 0.89 14.97
N ALA A 213 1.27 0.03 14.13
CA ALA A 213 2.07 -0.74 13.17
C ALA A 213 2.81 0.17 12.16
N ALA A 214 2.21 1.29 11.78
CA ALA A 214 2.81 2.27 10.86
C ALA A 214 4.13 2.90 11.38
N ALA A 215 4.43 2.78 12.67
CA ALA A 215 5.72 3.18 13.25
C ALA A 215 6.77 2.07 13.21
N ARG A 216 6.40 0.85 12.82
CA ARG A 216 7.23 -0.35 12.92
C ARG A 216 7.56 -0.96 11.56
N ILE A 217 6.72 -0.73 10.56
CA ILE A 217 6.89 -1.21 9.20
C ILE A 217 7.05 -0.03 8.24
N PRO A 218 8.04 -0.03 7.35
CA PRO A 218 8.19 0.99 6.32
C PRO A 218 6.94 1.11 5.44
N VAL A 219 6.53 2.35 5.17
CA VAL A 219 5.54 2.65 4.13
C VAL A 219 6.24 3.43 3.02
N VAL A 220 6.19 2.91 1.81
CA VAL A 220 6.81 3.49 0.62
C VAL A 220 5.74 4.20 -0.20
N ARG A 221 6.03 5.43 -0.67
CA ARG A 221 5.13 6.16 -1.55
C ARG A 221 5.74 6.33 -2.93
N VAL A 222 5.10 5.73 -3.94
CA VAL A 222 5.61 5.71 -5.32
C VAL A 222 4.77 6.57 -6.26
N LYS A 223 5.40 7.24 -7.21
CA LYS A 223 4.68 8.05 -8.23
C LYS A 223 3.87 7.20 -9.20
N ASN A 224 4.32 5.98 -9.46
CA ASN A 224 3.69 5.04 -10.40
C ASN A 224 3.83 3.62 -9.88
N LEU A 225 2.71 3.01 -9.46
CA LEU A 225 2.68 1.67 -8.92
C LEU A 225 3.12 0.61 -9.94
N ASN A 226 2.67 0.73 -11.19
CA ASN A 226 3.03 -0.25 -12.23
C ASN A 226 4.54 -0.29 -12.48
N ARG A 227 5.19 0.88 -12.46
CA ARG A 227 6.66 0.94 -12.54
C ARG A 227 7.32 0.33 -11.30
N ALA A 228 6.74 0.50 -10.13
CA ALA A 228 7.25 -0.12 -8.90
C ALA A 228 7.11 -1.65 -8.97
N LEU A 229 6.00 -2.18 -9.48
CA LEU A 229 5.82 -3.62 -9.72
C LEU A 229 6.84 -4.17 -10.74
N GLU A 230 7.10 -3.44 -11.83
CA GLU A 230 8.18 -3.78 -12.77
C GLU A 230 9.55 -3.85 -12.07
N GLN A 231 9.86 -2.87 -11.21
CA GLN A 231 11.11 -2.86 -10.45
C GLN A 231 11.24 -4.02 -9.47
N MET A 232 10.14 -4.38 -8.78
CA MET A 232 10.11 -5.54 -7.89
C MET A 232 10.33 -6.85 -8.67
N ALA A 233 9.64 -7.03 -9.80
CA ALA A 233 9.81 -8.20 -10.67
C ALA A 233 11.25 -8.29 -11.24
N ASP A 234 11.81 -7.16 -11.66
CA ASP A 234 13.20 -7.09 -12.17
C ASP A 234 14.23 -7.40 -11.06
N ALA A 235 13.91 -7.05 -9.80
CA ALA A 235 14.74 -7.36 -8.63
C ALA A 235 14.64 -8.83 -8.18
N GLY A 236 13.65 -9.58 -8.65
CA GLY A 236 13.49 -11.01 -8.37
C GLY A 236 12.29 -11.37 -7.48
N PHE A 237 11.45 -10.40 -7.10
CA PHE A 237 10.20 -10.72 -6.43
C PHE A 237 9.22 -11.39 -7.39
N ALA A 238 8.56 -12.46 -6.95
CA ALA A 238 7.33 -12.94 -7.57
C ALA A 238 6.21 -11.93 -7.29
N VAL A 239 5.38 -11.60 -8.27
CA VAL A 239 4.29 -10.64 -8.12
C VAL A 239 2.96 -11.37 -8.14
N ALA A 240 2.29 -11.48 -6.98
CA ALA A 240 0.99 -12.12 -6.85
C ALA A 240 -0.10 -11.08 -6.63
N GLY A 241 -1.13 -11.08 -7.46
CA GLY A 241 -2.25 -10.16 -7.37
C GLY A 241 -3.49 -10.80 -6.75
N LEU A 242 -4.09 -10.16 -5.74
CA LEU A 242 -5.36 -10.61 -5.17
C LEU A 242 -6.51 -10.24 -6.08
N ALA A 243 -7.21 -11.24 -6.61
CA ALA A 243 -8.35 -11.07 -7.49
C ALA A 243 -9.32 -12.23 -7.31
N GLY A 244 -10.63 -11.94 -7.15
CA GLY A 244 -11.64 -12.97 -6.91
C GLY A 244 -11.79 -13.98 -8.05
N GLU A 245 -11.40 -13.60 -9.27
CA GLU A 245 -11.37 -14.44 -10.47
C GLU A 245 -10.01 -15.14 -10.71
N GLY A 246 -9.11 -15.12 -9.71
CA GLY A 246 -7.82 -15.82 -9.80
C GLY A 246 -7.98 -17.32 -9.88
N ASP A 247 -7.19 -17.98 -10.73
CA ASP A 247 -7.20 -19.43 -10.90
C ASP A 247 -6.40 -20.17 -9.83
N THR A 248 -5.70 -19.44 -8.95
CA THR A 248 -4.85 -19.98 -7.90
C THR A 248 -5.47 -19.69 -6.54
N ASP A 249 -5.55 -20.72 -5.69
CA ASP A 249 -6.00 -20.56 -4.30
C ASP A 249 -4.94 -19.84 -3.47
N VAL A 250 -5.39 -18.94 -2.58
CA VAL A 250 -4.53 -18.21 -1.65
C VAL A 250 -3.72 -19.09 -0.71
N ALA A 251 -4.18 -20.32 -0.44
CA ALA A 251 -3.44 -21.31 0.35
C ALA A 251 -2.17 -21.83 -0.34
N GLY A 252 -2.00 -21.58 -1.64
CA GLY A 252 -0.87 -22.04 -2.43
C GLY A 252 -0.28 -20.97 -3.34
N VAL A 253 0.02 -19.79 -2.80
CA VAL A 253 0.61 -18.68 -3.58
C VAL A 253 1.95 -19.10 -4.20
N PRO A 254 2.07 -19.17 -5.53
CA PRO A 254 3.33 -19.48 -6.16
C PRO A 254 4.41 -18.44 -5.84
N GLY A 255 5.59 -18.90 -5.41
CA GLY A 255 6.69 -18.03 -5.00
C GLY A 255 6.58 -17.54 -3.55
N ALA A 256 5.64 -18.08 -2.77
CA ALA A 256 5.54 -17.75 -1.34
C ALA A 256 6.77 -18.19 -0.53
N ASP A 257 7.53 -19.15 -1.02
CA ASP A 257 8.79 -19.65 -0.49
C ASP A 257 10.03 -18.81 -0.86
N GLY A 258 9.83 -17.67 -1.50
CA GLY A 258 10.88 -16.73 -1.91
C GLY A 258 10.43 -15.27 -1.76
N PRO A 259 11.18 -14.31 -2.36
CA PRO A 259 10.78 -12.91 -2.38
C PRO A 259 9.45 -12.72 -3.10
N LEU A 260 8.46 -12.12 -2.42
CA LEU A 260 7.08 -11.97 -2.88
C LEU A 260 6.60 -10.52 -2.76
N ALA A 261 5.96 -10.01 -3.81
CA ALA A 261 5.17 -8.79 -3.79
C ALA A 261 3.68 -9.15 -3.93
N LEU A 262 2.92 -8.97 -2.85
CA LEU A 262 1.48 -9.19 -2.82
C LEU A 262 0.75 -7.90 -3.22
N VAL A 263 -0.02 -7.92 -4.30
CA VAL A 263 -0.75 -6.76 -4.80
C VAL A 263 -2.21 -6.83 -4.37
N VAL A 264 -2.66 -5.81 -3.64
CA VAL A 264 -4.03 -5.71 -3.09
C VAL A 264 -4.79 -4.64 -3.86
N GLY A 265 -5.89 -5.02 -4.49
CA GLY A 265 -6.75 -4.13 -5.26
C GLY A 265 -7.78 -3.39 -4.42
N SER A 266 -8.46 -2.40 -5.03
CA SER A 266 -9.54 -1.64 -4.42
C SER A 266 -10.80 -2.47 -4.20
N GLU A 267 -11.64 -2.03 -3.25
CA GLU A 267 -12.97 -2.61 -3.05
C GLU A 267 -13.84 -2.43 -4.30
N GLY A 268 -14.54 -3.46 -4.71
CA GLY A 268 -15.46 -3.48 -5.84
C GLY A 268 -14.81 -3.55 -7.22
N GLN A 269 -13.70 -2.83 -7.47
CA GLN A 269 -13.01 -2.86 -8.77
C GLN A 269 -11.83 -3.84 -8.81
N GLY A 270 -11.36 -4.28 -7.65
CA GLY A 270 -10.18 -5.13 -7.55
C GLY A 270 -8.91 -4.44 -8.06
N LEU A 271 -8.04 -5.22 -8.69
CA LEU A 271 -6.81 -4.73 -9.32
C LEU A 271 -7.10 -3.97 -10.61
N SER A 272 -6.39 -2.87 -10.83
CA SER A 272 -6.42 -2.18 -12.12
C SER A 272 -5.87 -3.09 -13.24
N ARG A 273 -6.34 -2.86 -14.49
CA ARG A 273 -5.89 -3.65 -15.65
C ARG A 273 -4.37 -3.70 -15.77
N LEU A 274 -3.69 -2.58 -15.57
CA LEU A 274 -2.24 -2.52 -15.67
C LEU A 274 -1.55 -3.26 -14.51
N ALA A 275 -2.06 -3.18 -13.29
CA ALA A 275 -1.51 -3.94 -12.17
C ALA A 275 -1.62 -5.45 -12.42
N ARG A 276 -2.76 -5.93 -12.96
CA ARG A 276 -2.93 -7.33 -13.37
C ARG A 276 -1.92 -7.80 -14.42
N GLU A 277 -1.60 -6.93 -15.39
CA GLU A 277 -0.62 -7.25 -16.45
C GLU A 277 0.82 -7.39 -15.89
N HIS A 278 1.10 -6.82 -14.71
CA HIS A 278 2.38 -6.96 -14.02
C HIS A 278 2.42 -8.11 -13.03
N CYS A 279 1.28 -8.72 -12.68
CA CYS A 279 1.25 -9.91 -11.83
C CYS A 279 1.68 -11.14 -12.60
N ASP A 280 2.52 -11.98 -11.99
CA ASP A 280 2.88 -13.30 -12.50
C ASP A 280 1.73 -14.30 -12.33
N VAL A 281 0.94 -14.11 -11.26
CA VAL A 281 -0.20 -14.95 -10.89
C VAL A 281 -1.31 -14.10 -10.26
N LEU A 282 -2.56 -14.48 -10.52
CA LEU A 282 -3.72 -13.97 -9.81
C LEU A 282 -4.21 -15.02 -8.81
N VAL A 283 -4.39 -14.58 -7.56
CA VAL A 283 -4.70 -15.45 -6.42
C VAL A 283 -6.05 -15.06 -5.86
N ALA A 284 -6.90 -16.05 -5.63
CA ALA A 284 -8.23 -15.84 -5.07
C ALA A 284 -8.32 -16.36 -3.62
N VAL A 285 -9.04 -15.60 -2.79
CA VAL A 285 -9.55 -16.11 -1.51
C VAL A 285 -10.88 -16.80 -1.80
N PRO A 286 -11.03 -18.10 -1.56
CA PRO A 286 -12.29 -18.77 -1.80
C PRO A 286 -13.40 -18.20 -0.92
N VAL A 287 -14.49 -17.77 -1.55
CA VAL A 287 -15.70 -17.29 -0.90
C VAL A 287 -16.91 -18.04 -1.43
N THR A 288 -18.00 -18.05 -0.64
CA THR A 288 -19.27 -18.63 -1.09
C THR A 288 -20.01 -17.65 -2.00
N ASP A 289 -20.96 -18.13 -2.80
CA ASP A 289 -21.78 -17.31 -3.70
C ASP A 289 -22.71 -16.30 -2.98
N LEU A 290 -22.69 -16.28 -1.64
CA LEU A 290 -23.46 -15.34 -0.83
C LEU A 290 -22.91 -13.91 -0.84
N VAL A 291 -21.66 -13.73 -1.23
CA VAL A 291 -20.97 -12.43 -1.30
C VAL A 291 -20.12 -12.37 -2.57
N GLU A 292 -20.11 -11.21 -3.23
CA GLU A 292 -19.32 -10.99 -4.45
C GLU A 292 -17.83 -10.82 -4.17
N SER A 293 -17.49 -10.25 -3.01
CA SER A 293 -16.09 -9.98 -2.64
C SER A 293 -15.94 -9.74 -1.14
N LEU A 294 -14.72 -9.81 -0.64
CA LEU A 294 -14.34 -9.39 0.71
C LEU A 294 -13.88 -7.92 0.70
N ASN A 295 -13.96 -7.28 1.87
CA ASN A 295 -13.25 -6.03 2.11
C ASN A 295 -11.76 -6.20 1.78
N ALA A 296 -11.15 -5.20 1.14
CA ALA A 296 -9.76 -5.28 0.67
C ALA A 296 -8.74 -5.56 1.79
N SER A 297 -8.94 -4.98 2.97
CA SER A 297 -8.04 -5.23 4.11
C SER A 297 -8.22 -6.62 4.71
N VAL A 298 -9.43 -7.18 4.64
CA VAL A 298 -9.71 -8.55 5.07
C VAL A 298 -9.07 -9.56 4.11
N ALA A 299 -9.25 -9.37 2.80
CA ALA A 299 -8.62 -10.20 1.77
C ALA A 299 -7.08 -10.18 1.90
N ALA A 300 -6.51 -8.98 2.09
CA ALA A 300 -5.07 -8.82 2.33
C ALA A 300 -4.61 -9.57 3.59
N ALA A 301 -5.38 -9.50 4.69
CA ALA A 301 -5.01 -10.18 5.93
C ALA A 301 -5.02 -11.71 5.79
N ILE A 302 -6.01 -12.26 5.08
CA ILE A 302 -6.08 -13.71 4.79
C ILE A 302 -4.88 -14.14 3.95
N ALA A 303 -4.58 -13.41 2.87
CA ALA A 303 -3.46 -13.76 2.01
C ALA A 303 -2.10 -13.66 2.73
N LEU A 304 -1.90 -12.63 3.53
CA LEU A 304 -0.69 -12.45 4.34
C LEU A 304 -0.54 -13.56 5.39
N TYR A 305 -1.65 -13.99 6.00
CA TYR A 305 -1.66 -15.12 6.93
C TYR A 305 -1.24 -16.41 6.22
N GLU A 306 -1.80 -16.71 5.04
CA GLU A 306 -1.46 -17.92 4.29
C GLU A 306 0.01 -17.92 3.82
N VAL A 307 0.52 -16.76 3.34
CA VAL A 307 1.94 -16.59 3.02
C VAL A 307 2.81 -16.81 4.26
N SER A 308 2.47 -16.21 5.39
CA SER A 308 3.20 -16.40 6.65
C SER A 308 3.19 -17.87 7.10
N ARG A 309 2.04 -18.53 7.00
CA ARG A 309 1.88 -19.96 7.35
C ARG A 309 2.69 -20.90 6.46
N SER A 310 2.86 -20.56 5.18
CA SER A 310 3.65 -21.37 4.25
C SER A 310 5.17 -21.24 4.46
N ARG A 311 5.59 -20.19 5.18
CA ARG A 311 7.01 -19.89 5.45
C ARG A 311 7.53 -20.43 6.77
N GLY A 312 6.68 -20.95 7.62
CA GLY A 312 7.12 -21.46 8.90
C GLY A 312 6.07 -21.78 9.87
#